data_87ce1a42d3d152237b53ee0148bc7416
#
_entry.id   87ce1a42d3d152237b53ee0148bc7416
#
_cell.length_a   1.000
_cell.length_b   1.000
_cell.length_c   1.000
_cell.angle_alpha   90.00
_cell.angle_beta   90.00
_cell.angle_gamma   90.00
#
_symmetry.space_group_name_H-M   'P 1'
#
loop_
_entity.id
_entity.type
_entity.pdbx_description
1 polymer ?
#
loop_
_entity_poly.entity_id
_entity_poly.type
_entity_poly.pdbx_seq_one_letter_code
_entity_poly.pdbx_strand_id
1 'polypeptide(L)'
;MMLIVSALSLLVVPDFLLLTWQQAGLSILMLVMTALCFHWFNYFKARNFCISSILFLLTLAYAHSSALSLLGQAERISSLPNKITLDLHISEILHQQDYQTLIATSSLFDGKVQQIFINWKAPEKPQLGEVWRADVKLRPISARLNHGGFDRQQWYFSKRIIAVGNVKSAVKMSEDFSYRTHFLQNSLKQTEGLSLQGLLIALAFGERAWLDNKTWLIYQQTNTAHLI
;
A
#
# COMPACT_ATOMS: atom_id res chain seq x y z
N MET A 1 9.41 15.14 11.78
CA MET A 1 8.48 16.24 11.44
C MET A 1 8.42 16.50 9.93
N MET A 2 9.54 16.72 9.23
CA MET A 2 9.55 17.00 7.78
C MET A 2 8.87 15.93 6.93
N LEU A 3 9.13 14.65 7.18
CA LEU A 3 8.47 13.53 6.46
C LEU A 3 6.95 13.52 6.65
N ILE A 4 6.49 13.83 7.86
CA ILE A 4 5.06 13.91 8.17
C ILE A 4 4.39 15.03 7.39
N VAL A 5 5.00 16.23 7.36
CA VAL A 5 4.48 17.37 6.60
C VAL A 5 4.48 17.09 5.09
N SER A 6 5.54 16.46 4.58
CA SER A 6 5.61 16.06 3.17
C SER A 6 4.56 15.00 2.81
N ALA A 7 4.27 14.06 3.70
CA ALA A 7 3.20 13.08 3.52
C ALA A 7 1.82 13.73 3.60
N LEU A 8 1.60 14.65 4.55
CA LEU A 8 0.35 15.40 4.67
C LEU A 8 0.06 16.28 3.46
N SER A 9 1.10 16.79 2.78
CA SER A 9 0.90 17.57 1.55
C SER A 9 0.19 16.78 0.46
N LEU A 10 0.39 15.46 0.38
CA LEU A 10 -0.30 14.59 -0.59
C LEU A 10 -1.81 14.48 -0.34
N LEU A 11 -2.29 14.82 0.86
CA LEU A 11 -3.72 14.81 1.18
C LEU A 11 -4.43 16.08 0.72
N VAL A 12 -3.69 17.17 0.54
CA VAL A 12 -4.26 18.51 0.28
C VAL A 12 -3.96 18.99 -1.13
N VAL A 13 -2.82 18.60 -1.69
CA VAL A 13 -2.36 19.07 -3.00
C VAL A 13 -3.02 18.25 -4.11
N PRO A 14 -3.74 18.87 -5.05
CA PRO A 14 -4.27 18.17 -6.22
C PRO A 14 -3.17 17.55 -7.08
N ASP A 15 -3.47 16.46 -7.79
CA ASP A 15 -2.51 15.69 -8.57
C ASP A 15 -1.72 16.53 -9.59
N PHE A 16 -2.34 17.52 -10.20
CA PHE A 16 -1.71 18.42 -11.19
C PHE A 16 -0.73 19.44 -10.58
N LEU A 17 -0.74 19.62 -9.24
CA LEU A 17 0.18 20.48 -8.51
C LEU A 17 1.31 19.72 -7.81
N LEU A 18 1.40 18.42 -8.03
CA LEU A 18 2.47 17.61 -7.44
C LEU A 18 3.84 18.06 -7.99
N LEU A 19 4.79 18.24 -7.07
CA LEU A 19 6.13 18.73 -7.37
C LEU A 19 6.93 17.67 -8.14
N THR A 20 7.42 18.02 -9.32
CA THR A 20 8.32 17.18 -10.09
C THR A 20 9.78 17.35 -9.64
N TRP A 21 10.65 16.36 -9.93
CA TRP A 21 12.07 16.45 -9.64
C TRP A 21 12.76 17.64 -10.34
N GLN A 22 12.30 18.04 -11.52
CA GLN A 22 12.86 19.19 -12.24
C GLN A 22 12.57 20.50 -11.50
N GLN A 23 11.35 20.71 -11.05
CA GLN A 23 10.95 21.89 -10.29
C GLN A 23 11.64 21.94 -8.92
N ALA A 24 11.74 20.80 -8.22
CA ALA A 24 12.45 20.69 -6.97
C ALA A 24 13.94 20.98 -7.16
N GLY A 25 14.56 20.47 -8.22
CA GLY A 25 15.99 20.65 -8.52
C GLY A 25 16.39 22.10 -8.67
N LEU A 26 15.61 22.90 -9.40
CA LEU A 26 15.86 24.34 -9.54
C LEU A 26 15.80 25.07 -8.19
N SER A 27 14.76 24.78 -7.37
CA SER A 27 14.61 25.38 -6.05
C SER A 27 15.73 24.99 -5.10
N ILE A 28 16.15 23.73 -5.11
CA ILE A 28 17.27 23.23 -4.32
C ILE A 28 18.57 23.89 -4.75
N LEU A 29 18.83 24.03 -6.05
CA LEU A 29 20.01 24.69 -6.57
C LEU A 29 20.10 26.13 -6.08
N MET A 30 19.01 26.90 -6.15
CA MET A 30 18.95 28.27 -5.62
C MET A 30 19.27 28.32 -4.13
N LEU A 31 18.69 27.40 -3.33
CA LEU A 31 18.93 27.34 -1.90
C LEU A 31 20.37 26.94 -1.55
N VAL A 32 21.01 26.08 -2.34
CA VAL A 32 22.42 25.73 -2.18
C VAL A 32 23.31 26.96 -2.42
N MET A 33 23.05 27.70 -3.50
CA MET A 33 23.78 28.91 -3.81
C MET A 33 23.67 29.99 -2.70
N THR A 34 22.44 30.18 -2.20
CA THR A 34 22.20 31.11 -1.08
C THR A 34 22.84 30.64 0.22
N ALA A 35 22.84 29.35 0.52
CA ALA A 35 23.51 28.78 1.68
C ALA A 35 25.03 28.95 1.62
N LEU A 36 25.63 28.80 0.44
CA LEU A 36 27.05 29.06 0.21
C LEU A 36 27.39 30.55 0.43
N CYS A 37 26.58 31.47 -0.07
CA CYS A 37 26.75 32.90 0.20
C CYS A 37 26.67 33.20 1.71
N PHE A 38 25.71 32.68 2.42
CA PHE A 38 25.58 32.87 3.87
C PHE A 38 26.73 32.22 4.66
N HIS A 39 27.29 31.13 4.16
CA HIS A 39 28.49 30.54 4.73
C HIS A 39 29.70 31.47 4.60
N TRP A 40 29.89 32.09 3.44
CA TRP A 40 30.98 33.04 3.18
C TRP A 40 30.91 34.27 4.09
N PHE A 41 29.68 34.77 4.35
CA PHE A 41 29.45 35.92 5.22
C PHE A 41 29.26 35.58 6.71
N ASN A 42 29.52 34.33 7.14
CA ASN A 42 29.36 33.84 8.52
C ASN A 42 27.96 33.97 9.14
N TYR A 43 26.89 34.00 8.32
CA TYR A 43 25.49 34.03 8.79
C TYR A 43 24.99 32.63 9.13
N PHE A 44 25.37 32.05 10.26
CA PHE A 44 25.08 30.67 10.64
C PHE A 44 23.56 30.35 10.71
N LYS A 45 22.78 31.27 11.25
CA LYS A 45 21.31 31.05 11.37
C LYS A 45 20.65 30.95 9.99
N ALA A 46 20.97 31.83 9.06
CA ALA A 46 20.45 31.85 7.71
C ALA A 46 20.92 30.62 6.92
N ARG A 47 22.16 30.20 7.05
CA ARG A 47 22.70 28.98 6.47
C ARG A 47 21.92 27.73 6.94
N ASN A 48 21.73 27.60 8.27
CA ASN A 48 21.01 26.45 8.84
C ASN A 48 19.55 26.42 8.39
N PHE A 49 18.90 27.57 8.21
CA PHE A 49 17.57 27.67 7.65
C PHE A 49 17.56 27.18 6.19
N CYS A 50 18.52 27.59 5.35
CA CYS A 50 18.62 27.10 3.97
C CYS A 50 18.83 25.58 3.91
N ILE A 51 19.70 25.01 4.76
CA ILE A 51 19.93 23.57 4.83
C ILE A 51 18.64 22.82 5.20
N SER A 52 17.91 23.31 6.21
CA SER A 52 16.64 22.72 6.62
C SER A 52 15.59 22.79 5.51
N SER A 53 15.55 23.88 4.75
CA SER A 53 14.66 24.05 3.59
C SER A 53 15.01 23.10 2.44
N ILE A 54 16.29 22.88 2.18
CA ILE A 54 16.78 21.90 1.19
C ILE A 54 16.32 20.50 1.58
N LEU A 55 16.52 20.08 2.83
CA LEU A 55 16.09 18.79 3.32
C LEU A 55 14.56 18.62 3.22
N PHE A 56 13.81 19.67 3.53
CA PHE A 56 12.36 19.67 3.39
C PHE A 56 11.94 19.49 1.92
N LEU A 57 12.53 20.24 0.99
CA LEU A 57 12.22 20.11 -0.44
C LEU A 57 12.60 18.76 -1.00
N LEU A 58 13.70 18.15 -0.55
CA LEU A 58 14.09 16.81 -0.95
C LEU A 58 13.05 15.77 -0.50
N THR A 59 12.60 15.85 0.76
CA THR A 59 11.56 14.93 1.26
C THR A 59 10.24 15.13 0.56
N LEU A 60 9.87 16.38 0.26
CA LEU A 60 8.66 16.73 -0.47
C LEU A 60 8.72 16.20 -1.91
N ALA A 61 9.81 16.45 -2.62
CA ALA A 61 10.01 15.97 -3.99
C ALA A 61 9.97 14.44 -4.07
N TYR A 62 10.58 13.76 -3.10
CA TYR A 62 10.53 12.29 -3.01
C TYR A 62 9.09 11.79 -2.81
N ALA A 63 8.33 12.37 -1.89
CA ALA A 63 6.95 11.99 -1.63
C ALA A 63 6.07 12.21 -2.87
N HIS A 64 6.16 13.39 -3.49
CA HIS A 64 5.36 13.72 -4.68
C HIS A 64 5.75 12.88 -5.90
N SER A 65 7.05 12.64 -6.15
CA SER A 65 7.48 11.79 -7.28
C SER A 65 7.07 10.33 -7.09
N SER A 66 7.05 9.85 -5.84
CA SER A 66 6.54 8.50 -5.53
C SER A 66 5.05 8.39 -5.82
N ALA A 67 4.26 9.41 -5.47
CA ALA A 67 2.83 9.47 -5.77
C ALA A 67 2.57 9.54 -7.28
N LEU A 68 3.29 10.41 -8.01
CA LEU A 68 3.19 10.51 -9.48
C LEU A 68 3.54 9.19 -10.17
N SER A 69 4.55 8.49 -9.68
CA SER A 69 4.92 7.17 -10.21
C SER A 69 3.80 6.14 -10.03
N LEU A 70 3.14 6.14 -8.86
CA LEU A 70 1.99 5.25 -8.59
C LEU A 70 0.79 5.58 -9.47
N LEU A 71 0.47 6.88 -9.60
CA LEU A 71 -0.61 7.35 -10.48
C LEU A 71 -0.36 6.94 -11.93
N GLY A 72 0.85 7.20 -12.46
CA GLY A 72 1.21 6.81 -13.82
C GLY A 72 1.16 5.30 -14.06
N GLN A 73 1.50 4.48 -13.06
CA GLN A 73 1.33 3.03 -13.16
C GLN A 73 -0.15 2.63 -13.14
N ALA A 74 -0.97 3.26 -12.29
CA ALA A 74 -2.40 3.00 -12.23
C ALA A 74 -3.12 3.37 -13.54
N GLU A 75 -2.74 4.46 -14.18
CA GLU A 75 -3.28 4.87 -15.49
C GLU A 75 -2.96 3.84 -16.58
N ARG A 76 -1.74 3.29 -16.60
CA ARG A 76 -1.34 2.23 -17.56
C ARG A 76 -2.19 0.96 -17.48
N ILE A 77 -2.84 0.70 -16.33
CA ILE A 77 -3.77 -0.44 -16.18
C ILE A 77 -4.92 -0.35 -17.19
N SER A 78 -5.39 0.85 -17.51
CA SER A 78 -6.46 1.07 -18.48
C SER A 78 -6.10 0.64 -19.91
N SER A 79 -4.81 0.60 -20.25
CA SER A 79 -4.31 0.17 -21.55
C SER A 79 -4.09 -1.35 -21.67
N LEU A 80 -4.19 -2.08 -20.56
CA LEU A 80 -4.01 -3.53 -20.58
C LEU A 80 -5.27 -4.24 -21.10
N PRO A 81 -5.11 -5.47 -21.65
CA PRO A 81 -6.24 -6.31 -22.02
C PRO A 81 -7.16 -6.55 -20.84
N ASN A 82 -8.46 -6.67 -21.11
CA ASN A 82 -9.47 -6.92 -20.07
C ASN A 82 -9.22 -8.19 -19.24
N LYS A 83 -8.47 -9.16 -19.78
CA LYS A 83 -8.09 -10.39 -19.11
C LYS A 83 -6.62 -10.65 -19.40
N ILE A 84 -5.84 -10.85 -18.35
CA ILE A 84 -4.41 -11.12 -18.42
C ILE A 84 -4.07 -12.27 -17.47
N THR A 85 -3.19 -13.15 -17.88
CA THR A 85 -2.67 -14.22 -17.01
C THR A 85 -1.46 -13.70 -16.25
N LEU A 86 -1.48 -13.78 -14.94
CA LEU A 86 -0.45 -13.28 -14.04
C LEU A 86 -0.05 -14.35 -13.03
N ASP A 87 1.23 -14.33 -12.66
CA ASP A 87 1.72 -15.03 -11.50
C ASP A 87 1.56 -14.10 -10.29
N LEU A 88 0.70 -14.50 -9.37
CA LEU A 88 0.32 -13.76 -8.17
C LEU A 88 0.98 -14.38 -6.94
N HIS A 89 1.86 -13.66 -6.29
CA HIS A 89 2.41 -14.02 -5.01
C HIS A 89 1.55 -13.42 -3.89
N ILE A 90 0.94 -14.24 -3.07
CA ILE A 90 -0.02 -13.83 -2.05
C ILE A 90 0.71 -13.24 -0.85
N SER A 91 0.58 -11.93 -0.64
CA SER A 91 1.30 -11.20 0.40
C SER A 91 0.48 -10.88 1.65
N GLU A 92 -0.82 -10.67 1.50
CA GLU A 92 -1.72 -10.34 2.62
C GLU A 92 -3.14 -10.85 2.34
N ILE A 93 -3.80 -11.45 3.31
CA ILE A 93 -5.21 -11.85 3.22
C ILE A 93 -6.02 -10.87 4.07
N LEU A 94 -6.95 -10.14 3.44
CA LEU A 94 -7.74 -9.11 4.09
C LEU A 94 -9.08 -9.62 4.61
N HIS A 95 -9.69 -10.58 3.91
CA HIS A 95 -10.98 -11.15 4.27
C HIS A 95 -11.06 -12.59 3.77
N GLN A 96 -11.58 -13.51 4.59
CA GLN A 96 -11.57 -14.95 4.30
C GLN A 96 -12.90 -15.67 4.61
N GLN A 97 -13.99 -14.95 4.82
CA GLN A 97 -15.28 -15.58 5.13
C GLN A 97 -16.01 -16.09 3.87
N ASP A 98 -17.07 -15.41 3.45
CA ASP A 98 -17.90 -15.82 2.30
C ASP A 98 -17.15 -15.73 0.97
N TYR A 99 -16.30 -14.73 0.83
CA TYR A 99 -15.40 -14.51 -0.30
C TYR A 99 -14.02 -14.12 0.22
N GLN A 100 -13.01 -14.25 -0.61
CA GLN A 100 -11.67 -13.88 -0.19
C GLN A 100 -11.23 -12.60 -0.90
N THR A 101 -10.74 -11.64 -0.11
CA THR A 101 -10.01 -10.49 -0.63
C THR A 101 -8.59 -10.50 -0.10
N LEU A 102 -7.65 -10.22 -0.97
CA LEU A 102 -6.23 -10.32 -0.65
C LEU A 102 -5.42 -9.27 -1.42
N ILE A 103 -4.20 -9.05 -0.97
CA ILE A 103 -3.19 -8.31 -1.69
C ILE A 103 -2.17 -9.31 -2.23
N ALA A 104 -1.95 -9.27 -3.52
CA ALA A 104 -0.93 -10.06 -4.18
C ALA A 104 0.11 -9.14 -4.84
N THR A 105 1.32 -9.63 -4.97
CA THR A 105 2.37 -8.99 -5.75
C THR A 105 2.55 -9.70 -7.08
N SER A 106 2.78 -8.93 -8.14
CA SER A 106 3.05 -9.44 -9.49
C SER A 106 3.90 -8.46 -10.27
N SER A 107 4.61 -8.94 -11.30
CA SER A 107 5.37 -8.11 -12.22
C SER A 107 4.52 -7.75 -13.42
N LEU A 108 3.87 -6.58 -13.40
CA LEU A 108 3.02 -6.10 -14.51
C LEU A 108 3.78 -5.25 -15.52
N PHE A 109 4.67 -4.37 -15.03
CA PHE A 109 5.37 -3.40 -15.85
C PHE A 109 6.86 -3.39 -15.54
N ASP A 110 7.69 -3.38 -16.58
CA ASP A 110 9.15 -3.17 -16.49
C ASP A 110 9.87 -4.11 -15.51
N GLY A 111 9.33 -5.31 -15.26
CA GLY A 111 9.90 -6.27 -14.32
C GLY A 111 9.83 -5.84 -12.84
N LYS A 112 9.17 -4.71 -12.56
CA LYS A 112 8.97 -4.26 -11.18
C LYS A 112 7.81 -4.98 -10.53
N VAL A 113 8.00 -5.34 -9.27
CA VAL A 113 6.95 -5.96 -8.44
C VAL A 113 5.97 -4.88 -7.99
N GLN A 114 4.71 -5.07 -8.31
CA GLN A 114 3.62 -4.17 -7.92
C GLN A 114 2.59 -4.92 -7.07
N GLN A 115 1.89 -4.16 -6.23
CA GLN A 115 0.80 -4.67 -5.41
C GLN A 115 -0.54 -4.50 -6.12
N ILE A 116 -1.34 -5.56 -6.07
CA ILE A 116 -2.67 -5.64 -6.68
C ILE A 116 -3.66 -6.10 -5.62
N PHE A 117 -4.77 -5.40 -5.49
CA PHE A 117 -5.89 -5.85 -4.67
C PHE A 117 -6.72 -6.85 -5.46
N ILE A 118 -6.89 -8.05 -4.94
CA ILE A 118 -7.57 -9.15 -5.63
C ILE A 118 -8.86 -9.55 -4.89
N ASN A 119 -9.96 -9.59 -5.66
CA ASN A 119 -11.18 -10.27 -5.25
C ASN A 119 -11.11 -11.70 -5.80
N TRP A 120 -10.93 -12.65 -4.91
CA TRP A 120 -10.77 -14.04 -5.28
C TRP A 120 -12.12 -14.78 -5.32
N LYS A 121 -12.47 -15.32 -6.48
CA LYS A 121 -13.71 -16.04 -6.73
C LYS A 121 -13.48 -17.46 -7.27
N ALA A 122 -12.23 -17.88 -7.38
CA ALA A 122 -11.91 -19.27 -7.75
C ALA A 122 -12.27 -20.23 -6.60
N PRO A 123 -12.57 -21.51 -6.90
CA PRO A 123 -13.00 -22.49 -5.90
C PRO A 123 -11.97 -22.74 -4.81
N GLU A 124 -10.70 -22.84 -5.20
CA GLU A 124 -9.60 -23.02 -4.26
C GLU A 124 -9.19 -21.67 -3.67
N LYS A 125 -9.09 -21.60 -2.34
CA LYS A 125 -8.72 -20.38 -1.62
C LYS A 125 -7.20 -20.36 -1.39
N PRO A 126 -6.49 -19.34 -1.89
CA PRO A 126 -5.06 -19.23 -1.68
C PRO A 126 -4.71 -18.95 -0.23
N GLN A 127 -3.52 -19.39 0.15
CA GLN A 127 -2.91 -19.12 1.45
C GLN A 127 -1.78 -18.10 1.31
N LEU A 128 -1.39 -17.55 2.44
CA LEU A 128 -0.30 -16.58 2.51
C LEU A 128 1.03 -17.22 2.06
N GLY A 129 1.78 -16.55 1.20
CA GLY A 129 3.07 -17.03 0.68
C GLY A 129 2.97 -17.95 -0.54
N GLU A 130 1.77 -18.31 -0.97
CA GLU A 130 1.59 -19.11 -2.18
C GLU A 130 1.74 -18.28 -3.46
N VAL A 131 2.19 -18.92 -4.51
CA VAL A 131 2.25 -18.37 -5.87
C VAL A 131 1.22 -19.06 -6.74
N TRP A 132 0.35 -18.27 -7.33
CA TRP A 132 -0.75 -18.74 -8.16
C TRP A 132 -0.69 -18.12 -9.55
N ARG A 133 -0.78 -18.93 -10.58
CA ARG A 133 -1.01 -18.47 -11.94
C ARG A 133 -2.50 -18.30 -12.15
N ALA A 134 -2.93 -17.06 -12.34
CA ALA A 134 -4.35 -16.71 -12.38
C ALA A 134 -4.70 -15.87 -13.60
N ASP A 135 -5.89 -16.11 -14.11
CA ASP A 135 -6.54 -15.24 -15.09
C ASP A 135 -7.23 -14.09 -14.37
N VAL A 136 -6.67 -12.91 -14.49
CA VAL A 136 -7.10 -11.73 -13.77
C VAL A 136 -7.76 -10.72 -14.69
N LYS A 137 -8.94 -10.25 -14.31
CA LYS A 137 -9.56 -9.07 -14.90
C LYS A 137 -9.13 -7.85 -14.08
N LEU A 138 -8.18 -7.09 -14.60
CA LEU A 138 -7.68 -5.88 -13.95
C LEU A 138 -8.58 -4.67 -14.23
N ARG A 139 -8.62 -3.76 -13.27
CA ARG A 139 -9.23 -2.44 -13.36
C ARG A 139 -8.33 -1.41 -12.65
N PRO A 140 -8.26 -0.18 -13.15
CA PRO A 140 -7.58 0.90 -12.44
C PRO A 140 -8.24 1.13 -11.09
N ILE A 141 -7.47 1.71 -10.17
CA ILE A 141 -7.96 2.11 -8.85
C ILE A 141 -8.99 3.22 -9.05
N SER A 142 -10.21 2.97 -8.62
CA SER A 142 -11.24 3.99 -8.55
C SER A 142 -12.10 3.74 -7.33
N ALA A 143 -12.45 4.77 -6.61
CA ALA A 143 -13.40 4.69 -5.51
C ALA A 143 -14.43 5.81 -5.64
N ARG A 144 -15.67 5.51 -5.28
CA ARG A 144 -16.68 6.56 -5.10
C ARG A 144 -16.40 7.21 -3.75
N LEU A 145 -16.12 8.50 -3.77
CA LEU A 145 -16.02 9.31 -2.56
C LEU A 145 -17.45 9.60 -2.07
N ASN A 146 -17.83 8.95 -0.98
CA ASN A 146 -19.05 9.30 -0.27
C ASN A 146 -18.67 10.26 0.86
N HIS A 147 -19.42 11.33 1.02
CA HIS A 147 -19.20 12.31 2.08
C HIS A 147 -19.26 11.62 3.46
N GLY A 148 -18.17 11.67 4.23
CA GLY A 148 -18.06 10.99 5.53
C GLY A 148 -17.80 9.48 5.48
N GLY A 149 -17.65 8.88 4.28
CA GLY A 149 -17.33 7.46 4.11
C GLY A 149 -15.83 7.17 4.08
N PHE A 150 -15.49 5.88 4.16
CA PHE A 150 -14.11 5.42 4.04
C PHE A 150 -13.55 5.70 2.63
N ASP A 151 -12.46 6.45 2.56
CA ASP A 151 -11.75 6.73 1.31
C ASP A 151 -10.91 5.51 0.91
N ARG A 152 -11.52 4.65 0.08
CA ARG A 152 -10.87 3.44 -0.43
C ARG A 152 -9.71 3.77 -1.37
N GLN A 153 -9.79 4.86 -2.14
CA GLN A 153 -8.73 5.25 -3.06
C GLN A 153 -7.48 5.65 -2.31
N GLN A 154 -7.61 6.48 -1.28
CA GLN A 154 -6.50 6.85 -0.39
C GLN A 154 -5.89 5.62 0.30
N TRP A 155 -6.72 4.67 0.73
CA TRP A 155 -6.24 3.43 1.31
C TRP A 155 -5.44 2.60 0.31
N TYR A 156 -5.89 2.46 -0.95
CA TYR A 156 -5.12 1.79 -1.99
C TYR A 156 -3.76 2.45 -2.20
N PHE A 157 -3.70 3.78 -2.28
CA PHE A 157 -2.44 4.51 -2.42
C PHE A 157 -1.52 4.32 -1.22
N SER A 158 -2.04 4.32 0.01
CA SER A 158 -1.25 4.10 1.22
C SER A 158 -0.60 2.71 1.23
N LYS A 159 -1.27 1.72 0.66
CA LYS A 159 -0.77 0.34 0.48
C LYS A 159 0.01 0.16 -0.85
N ARG A 160 0.27 1.21 -1.61
CA ARG A 160 0.91 1.16 -2.95
C ARG A 160 0.25 0.19 -3.93
N ILE A 161 -1.05 -0.02 -3.80
CA ILE A 161 -1.84 -0.85 -4.71
C ILE A 161 -2.10 -0.04 -5.97
N ILE A 162 -1.79 -0.60 -7.14
CA ILE A 162 -1.95 0.08 -8.43
C ILE A 162 -3.19 -0.36 -9.21
N ALA A 163 -3.73 -1.52 -8.89
CA ALA A 163 -4.86 -2.10 -9.61
C ALA A 163 -5.76 -2.92 -8.69
N VAL A 164 -7.00 -3.09 -9.13
CA VAL A 164 -7.98 -4.02 -8.56
C VAL A 164 -8.22 -5.14 -9.56
N GLY A 165 -8.04 -6.39 -9.13
CA GLY A 165 -8.23 -7.58 -9.93
C GLY A 165 -9.38 -8.45 -9.45
N ASN A 166 -10.03 -9.14 -10.39
CA ASN A 166 -10.98 -10.21 -10.09
C ASN A 166 -10.44 -11.52 -10.69
N VAL A 167 -10.29 -12.55 -9.87
CA VAL A 167 -9.83 -13.89 -10.26
C VAL A 167 -11.01 -14.86 -10.21
N LYS A 168 -11.23 -15.59 -11.32
CA LYS A 168 -12.24 -16.65 -11.42
C LYS A 168 -11.63 -18.03 -11.59
N SER A 169 -10.43 -18.10 -12.17
CA SER A 169 -9.69 -19.33 -12.39
C SER A 169 -8.22 -19.10 -12.04
N ALA A 170 -7.64 -20.03 -11.34
CA ALA A 170 -6.23 -19.98 -10.98
C ALA A 170 -5.70 -21.41 -10.76
N VAL A 171 -4.40 -21.57 -10.91
CA VAL A 171 -3.68 -22.81 -10.65
C VAL A 171 -2.53 -22.51 -9.70
N LYS A 172 -2.41 -23.27 -8.63
CA LYS A 172 -1.30 -23.14 -7.69
C LYS A 172 0.00 -23.59 -8.37
N MET A 173 1.01 -22.73 -8.35
CA MET A 173 2.31 -22.99 -8.96
C MET A 173 3.35 -23.45 -7.93
N SER A 174 3.45 -22.74 -6.83
CA SER A 174 4.41 -23.02 -5.78
C SER A 174 3.95 -22.44 -4.45
N GLU A 175 4.72 -22.76 -3.42
CA GLU A 175 4.54 -22.21 -2.08
C GLU A 175 5.92 -21.79 -1.56
N ASP A 176 6.05 -20.52 -1.23
CA ASP A 176 7.27 -20.01 -0.64
C ASP A 176 7.29 -20.32 0.85
N PHE A 177 8.35 -20.96 1.30
CA PHE A 177 8.52 -21.23 2.72
C PHE A 177 8.77 -19.93 3.48
N SER A 178 7.88 -19.64 4.44
CA SER A 178 8.03 -18.54 5.38
C SER A 178 7.81 -19.04 6.80
N TYR A 179 8.76 -18.76 7.70
CA TYR A 179 8.60 -19.07 9.13
C TYR A 179 7.32 -18.46 9.70
N ARG A 180 7.00 -17.20 9.34
CA ARG A 180 5.77 -16.54 9.77
C ARG A 180 4.53 -17.32 9.34
N THR A 181 4.47 -17.73 8.07
CA THR A 181 3.36 -18.52 7.53
C THR A 181 3.24 -19.87 8.22
N HIS A 182 4.37 -20.55 8.46
CA HIS A 182 4.40 -21.82 9.16
C HIS A 182 3.88 -21.71 10.62
N PHE A 183 4.35 -20.70 11.36
CA PHE A 183 3.86 -20.44 12.71
C PHE A 183 2.39 -20.06 12.74
N LEU A 184 1.94 -19.24 11.81
CA LEU A 184 0.53 -18.86 11.67
C LEU A 184 -0.35 -20.10 11.43
N GLN A 185 0.02 -20.96 10.49
CA GLN A 185 -0.73 -22.18 10.19
C GLN A 185 -0.77 -23.14 11.39
N ASN A 186 0.35 -23.32 12.09
CA ASN A 186 0.40 -24.14 13.30
C ASN A 186 -0.49 -23.55 14.40
N SER A 187 -0.46 -22.23 14.60
CA SER A 187 -1.30 -21.55 15.59
C SER A 187 -2.79 -21.69 15.24
N LEU A 188 -3.15 -21.57 13.97
CA LEU A 188 -4.52 -21.81 13.50
C LEU A 188 -4.99 -23.22 13.81
N LYS A 189 -4.15 -24.24 13.56
CA LYS A 189 -4.48 -25.64 13.88
C LYS A 189 -4.64 -25.87 15.38
N GLN A 190 -3.72 -25.31 16.19
CA GLN A 190 -3.74 -25.51 17.65
C GLN A 190 -4.90 -24.78 18.34
N THR A 191 -5.38 -23.68 17.75
CA THR A 191 -6.48 -22.90 18.28
C THR A 191 -7.83 -23.20 17.61
N GLU A 192 -7.87 -24.22 16.76
CA GLU A 192 -9.09 -24.63 16.06
C GLU A 192 -10.19 -24.97 17.06
N GLY A 193 -11.39 -24.45 16.81
CA GLY A 193 -12.54 -24.62 17.71
C GLY A 193 -12.63 -23.66 18.89
N LEU A 194 -11.61 -22.81 19.12
CA LEU A 194 -11.72 -21.77 20.13
C LEU A 194 -12.58 -20.60 19.62
N SER A 195 -13.54 -20.16 20.44
CA SER A 195 -14.42 -19.02 20.08
C SER A 195 -13.66 -17.71 19.84
N LEU A 196 -12.46 -17.55 20.42
CA LEU A 196 -11.61 -16.38 20.30
C LEU A 196 -10.42 -16.58 19.37
N GLN A 197 -10.41 -17.64 18.54
CA GLN A 197 -9.32 -17.94 17.62
C GLN A 197 -8.92 -16.73 16.75
N GLY A 198 -9.89 -16.09 16.11
CA GLY A 198 -9.63 -14.93 15.25
C GLY A 198 -8.98 -13.77 16.00
N LEU A 199 -9.36 -13.53 17.26
CA LEU A 199 -8.76 -12.52 18.09
C LEU A 199 -7.31 -12.87 18.48
N LEU A 200 -7.06 -14.11 18.89
CA LEU A 200 -5.71 -14.57 19.22
C LEU A 200 -4.75 -14.44 18.04
N ILE A 201 -5.20 -14.82 16.85
CA ILE A 201 -4.43 -14.69 15.60
C ILE A 201 -4.19 -13.23 15.25
N ALA A 202 -5.20 -12.37 15.40
CA ALA A 202 -5.05 -10.93 15.13
C ALA A 202 -4.02 -10.28 16.08
N LEU A 203 -4.05 -10.58 17.37
CA LEU A 203 -3.10 -10.06 18.35
C LEU A 203 -1.68 -10.61 18.17
N ALA A 204 -1.54 -11.91 17.87
CA ALA A 204 -0.23 -12.54 17.75
C ALA A 204 0.49 -12.24 16.44
N PHE A 205 -0.26 -12.14 15.34
CA PHE A 205 0.28 -12.03 13.99
C PHE A 205 -0.11 -10.75 13.25
N GLY A 206 -1.02 -9.95 13.81
CA GLY A 206 -1.61 -8.81 13.11
C GLY A 206 -2.56 -9.20 11.97
N GLU A 207 -3.00 -10.47 11.92
CA GLU A 207 -3.85 -11.01 10.85
C GLU A 207 -5.32 -10.92 11.22
N ARG A 208 -6.02 -9.95 10.63
CA ARG A 208 -7.44 -9.67 10.92
C ARG A 208 -8.41 -10.50 10.07
N ALA A 209 -7.92 -11.26 9.11
CA ALA A 209 -8.74 -12.01 8.16
C ALA A 209 -9.67 -13.05 8.82
N TRP A 210 -9.31 -13.50 10.01
CA TRP A 210 -10.08 -14.48 10.81
C TRP A 210 -11.00 -13.86 11.86
N LEU A 211 -11.00 -12.53 12.00
CA LEU A 211 -11.97 -11.85 12.86
C LEU A 211 -13.35 -11.86 12.23
N ASP A 212 -14.36 -12.20 13.03
CA ASP A 212 -15.74 -12.09 12.59
C ASP A 212 -16.18 -10.60 12.51
N ASN A 213 -17.15 -10.33 11.66
CA ASN A 213 -17.64 -8.97 11.46
C ASN A 213 -18.24 -8.35 12.72
N LYS A 214 -18.85 -9.16 13.61
CA LYS A 214 -19.47 -8.69 14.86
C LYS A 214 -18.39 -8.24 15.84
N THR A 215 -17.37 -9.05 16.02
CA THR A 215 -16.21 -8.73 16.87
C THR A 215 -15.50 -7.49 16.33
N TRP A 216 -15.28 -7.39 15.02
CA TRP A 216 -14.68 -6.21 14.40
C TRP A 216 -15.48 -4.92 14.65
N LEU A 217 -16.82 -4.97 14.54
CA LEU A 217 -17.69 -3.83 14.83
C LEU A 217 -17.58 -3.39 16.30
N ILE A 218 -17.48 -4.31 17.26
CA ILE A 218 -17.30 -3.98 18.67
C ILE A 218 -15.99 -3.20 18.86
N TYR A 219 -14.87 -3.66 18.25
CA TYR A 219 -13.59 -2.96 18.36
C TYR A 219 -13.63 -1.56 17.74
N GLN A 220 -14.35 -1.38 16.63
CA GLN A 220 -14.55 -0.06 16.03
C GLN A 220 -15.39 0.86 16.93
N GLN A 221 -16.50 0.36 17.48
CA GLN A 221 -17.40 1.14 18.36
C GLN A 221 -16.73 1.53 19.67
N THR A 222 -15.87 0.68 20.20
CA THR A 222 -15.13 0.93 21.46
C THR A 222 -13.83 1.70 21.22
N ASN A 223 -13.52 2.08 19.97
CA ASN A 223 -12.27 2.73 19.57
C ASN A 223 -11.00 1.95 19.95
N THR A 224 -11.10 0.63 20.08
CA THR A 224 -9.98 -0.26 20.43
C THR A 224 -9.42 -1.01 19.22
N ALA A 225 -9.89 -0.72 18.00
CA ALA A 225 -9.43 -1.33 16.76
C ALA A 225 -7.92 -1.14 16.48
N HIS A 226 -7.28 -0.17 17.13
CA HIS A 226 -5.83 0.08 17.01
C HIS A 226 -4.97 -0.90 17.82
N LEU A 227 -5.57 -1.68 18.72
CA LEU A 227 -4.87 -2.68 19.55
C LEU A 227 -4.68 -4.02 18.83
N ILE A 228 -5.33 -4.19 17.66
CA ILE A 228 -5.37 -5.44 16.89
C ILE A 228 -4.68 -5.28 15.56
#